data_6065892d28ebf4211e54dce980d68cbd
#
_entry.id   6065892d28ebf4211e54dce980d68cbd
#
_cell.length_a   1.000
_cell.length_b   1.000
_cell.length_c   1.000
_cell.angle_alpha   90.00
_cell.angle_beta   90.00
_cell.angle_gamma   90.00
#
_symmetry.space_group_name_H-M   'P 1'
#
loop_
_entity.id
_entity.type
_entity.pdbx_description
1 polymer ?
#
loop_
_entity_poly.entity_id
_entity_poly.type
_entity_poly.pdbx_seq_one_letter_code
_entity_poly.pdbx_strand_id
1 'polypeptide(L)'
;VDTGLAMTRLETAVQQQILLAGDDPSVEAAASAVLAALEPAVRSVALDLAGQAAAEVAAQMEGYEVEVVLAEGEPTLRVRSIETEAPSADSLDARITLRLPPELKATLEDSARDRGESVNTWLIK
;
A
#
# COMPACT_ATOMS: atom_id res chain seq x y z
N VAL A 1 -5.85 3.98 4.85
CA VAL A 1 -7.28 3.75 4.53
C VAL A 1 -8.13 4.27 5.68
N ASP A 2 -8.99 5.22 5.38
CA ASP A 2 -9.85 5.86 6.39
C ASP A 2 -11.24 5.23 6.38
N THR A 3 -11.47 4.29 7.29
CA THR A 3 -12.77 3.64 7.44
C THR A 3 -13.81 4.56 8.06
N GLY A 4 -13.39 5.53 8.88
CA GLY A 4 -14.27 6.54 9.45
C GLY A 4 -14.91 7.41 8.36
N LEU A 5 -14.12 7.83 7.38
CA LEU A 5 -14.64 8.59 6.23
C LEU A 5 -15.63 7.77 5.42
N ALA A 6 -15.33 6.48 5.21
CA ALA A 6 -16.24 5.57 4.51
C ALA A 6 -17.58 5.44 5.24
N MET A 7 -17.54 5.29 6.56
CA MET A 7 -18.75 5.24 7.38
C MET A 7 -19.55 6.52 7.30
N THR A 8 -18.91 7.68 7.38
CA THR A 8 -19.57 8.99 7.27
C THR A 8 -20.30 9.12 5.93
N ARG A 9 -19.67 8.69 4.84
CA ARG A 9 -20.30 8.71 3.51
C ARG A 9 -21.50 7.76 3.43
N LEU A 10 -21.39 6.59 4.05
CA LEU A 10 -22.47 5.62 4.10
C LEU A 10 -23.66 6.18 4.90
N GLU A 11 -23.39 6.77 6.06
CA GLU A 11 -24.41 7.41 6.88
C GLU A 11 -25.13 8.53 6.10
N THR A 12 -24.39 9.37 5.40
CA THR A 12 -24.95 10.42 4.56
C THR A 12 -25.88 9.86 3.49
N ALA A 13 -25.45 8.80 2.80
CA ALA A 13 -26.24 8.14 1.77
C ALA A 13 -27.54 7.56 2.35
N VAL A 14 -27.46 6.92 3.51
CA VAL A 14 -28.64 6.37 4.20
C VAL A 14 -29.59 7.47 4.65
N GLN A 15 -29.06 8.57 5.20
CA GLN A 15 -29.89 9.72 5.60
C GLN A 15 -30.65 10.32 4.42
N GLN A 16 -30.03 10.42 3.25
CA GLN A 16 -30.71 10.87 2.03
C GLN A 16 -31.85 9.96 1.65
N GLN A 17 -31.71 8.64 1.78
CA GLN A 17 -32.79 7.68 1.50
C GLN A 17 -33.89 7.77 2.54
N ILE A 18 -33.59 8.00 3.79
CA ILE A 18 -34.58 8.20 4.85
C ILE A 18 -35.46 9.43 4.53
N LEU A 19 -34.85 10.53 4.09
CA LEU A 19 -35.58 11.74 3.70
C LEU A 19 -36.55 11.47 2.54
N LEU A 20 -36.18 10.61 1.59
CA LEU A 20 -37.03 10.22 0.47
C LEU A 20 -38.19 9.29 0.91
N ALA A 21 -37.99 8.51 1.96
CA ALA A 21 -38.98 7.58 2.48
C ALA A 21 -40.05 8.27 3.38
N GLY A 22 -39.83 9.55 3.72
CA GLY A 22 -40.72 10.32 4.60
C GLY A 22 -40.33 10.24 6.08
N ASP A 23 -41.01 11.03 6.91
CA ASP A 23 -40.72 11.13 8.34
C ASP A 23 -41.34 9.96 9.13
N ASP A 24 -40.87 8.75 8.93
CA ASP A 24 -41.31 7.59 9.71
C ASP A 24 -40.23 7.25 10.74
N PRO A 25 -40.50 7.41 12.06
CA PRO A 25 -39.54 7.09 13.12
C PRO A 25 -39.09 5.65 13.11
N SER A 26 -39.94 4.71 12.67
CA SER A 26 -39.56 3.30 12.62
C SER A 26 -38.56 3.01 11.51
N VAL A 27 -38.61 3.70 10.39
CA VAL A 27 -37.63 3.62 9.30
C VAL A 27 -36.30 4.18 9.78
N GLU A 28 -36.32 5.30 10.46
CA GLU A 28 -35.10 5.94 11.00
C GLU A 28 -34.42 5.07 12.04
N ALA A 29 -35.17 4.47 12.95
CA ALA A 29 -34.65 3.53 13.96
C ALA A 29 -34.06 2.28 13.32
N ALA A 30 -34.73 1.71 12.31
CA ALA A 30 -34.24 0.54 11.59
C ALA A 30 -32.95 0.87 10.83
N ALA A 31 -32.87 2.02 10.19
CA ALA A 31 -31.67 2.47 9.47
C ALA A 31 -30.47 2.65 10.43
N SER A 32 -30.72 3.25 11.61
CA SER A 32 -29.65 3.40 12.62
C SER A 32 -29.12 2.06 13.12
N ALA A 33 -30.01 1.08 13.32
CA ALA A 33 -29.62 -0.27 13.73
C ALA A 33 -28.80 -0.98 12.65
N VAL A 34 -29.17 -0.83 11.37
CA VAL A 34 -28.44 -1.39 10.24
C VAL A 34 -27.06 -0.74 10.13
N LEU A 35 -26.96 0.58 10.25
CA LEU A 35 -25.68 1.28 10.20
C LEU A 35 -24.73 0.83 11.32
N ALA A 36 -25.27 0.64 12.53
CA ALA A 36 -24.45 0.13 13.65
C ALA A 36 -23.91 -1.27 13.36
N ALA A 37 -24.74 -2.12 12.73
CA ALA A 37 -24.32 -3.48 12.37
C ALA A 37 -23.33 -3.48 11.19
N LEU A 38 -23.37 -2.48 10.32
CA LEU A 38 -22.47 -2.37 9.17
C LEU A 38 -21.07 -1.88 9.53
N GLU A 39 -20.89 -1.22 10.66
CA GLU A 39 -19.58 -0.69 11.04
C GLU A 39 -18.47 -1.75 11.05
N PRO A 40 -18.60 -2.90 11.73
CA PRO A 40 -17.58 -3.94 11.67
C PRO A 40 -17.45 -4.55 10.27
N ALA A 41 -18.54 -4.65 9.51
CA ALA A 41 -18.51 -5.14 8.14
C ALA A 41 -17.71 -4.20 7.22
N VAL A 42 -17.88 -2.90 7.37
CA VAL A 42 -17.11 -1.90 6.59
C VAL A 42 -15.62 -2.00 6.91
N ARG A 43 -15.26 -2.20 8.17
CA ARG A 43 -13.86 -2.40 8.55
C ARG A 43 -13.27 -3.66 7.92
N SER A 44 -14.03 -4.75 7.92
CA SER A 44 -13.62 -6.00 7.31
C SER A 44 -13.42 -5.85 5.80
N VAL A 45 -14.37 -5.22 5.11
CA VAL A 45 -14.28 -4.95 3.68
C VAL A 45 -13.08 -4.05 3.38
N ALA A 46 -12.85 -3.02 4.18
CA ALA A 46 -11.71 -2.13 4.02
C ALA A 46 -10.37 -2.89 4.13
N LEU A 47 -10.28 -3.82 5.08
CA LEU A 47 -9.11 -4.66 5.24
C LEU A 47 -8.90 -5.57 4.02
N ASP A 48 -9.96 -6.19 3.52
CA ASP A 48 -9.90 -7.03 2.32
C ASP A 48 -9.46 -6.23 1.09
N LEU A 49 -10.03 -5.04 0.90
CA LEU A 49 -9.66 -4.17 -0.22
C LEU A 49 -8.22 -3.68 -0.10
N ALA A 50 -7.77 -3.36 1.10
CA ALA A 50 -6.38 -3.00 1.34
C ALA A 50 -5.43 -4.15 0.99
N GLY A 51 -5.81 -5.39 1.33
CA GLY A 51 -5.06 -6.58 0.96
C GLY A 51 -4.96 -6.76 -0.55
N GLN A 52 -6.07 -6.58 -1.25
CA GLN A 52 -6.10 -6.65 -2.71
C GLN A 52 -5.22 -5.55 -3.33
N ALA A 53 -5.34 -4.33 -2.84
CA ALA A 53 -4.51 -3.21 -3.30
C ALA A 53 -3.02 -3.47 -3.05
N ALA A 54 -2.68 -4.01 -1.90
CA ALA A 54 -1.31 -4.37 -1.58
C ALA A 54 -0.75 -5.40 -2.57
N ALA A 55 -1.54 -6.41 -2.91
CA ALA A 55 -1.15 -7.43 -3.89
C ALA A 55 -0.97 -6.83 -5.30
N GLU A 56 -1.86 -5.93 -5.71
CA GLU A 56 -1.76 -5.26 -7.00
C GLU A 56 -0.51 -4.38 -7.11
N VAL A 57 -0.22 -3.63 -6.05
CA VAL A 57 0.97 -2.78 -6.00
C VAL A 57 2.24 -3.63 -5.98
N ALA A 58 2.26 -4.69 -5.18
CA ALA A 58 3.41 -5.60 -5.10
C ALA A 58 3.72 -6.24 -6.46
N ALA A 59 2.70 -6.57 -7.24
CA ALA A 59 2.89 -7.12 -8.59
C ALA A 59 3.54 -6.13 -9.56
N GLN A 60 3.45 -4.84 -9.29
CA GLN A 60 4.02 -3.79 -10.14
C GLN A 60 5.38 -3.29 -9.65
N MET A 61 5.75 -3.63 -8.43
CA MET A 61 6.98 -3.15 -7.79
C MET A 61 7.95 -4.30 -7.53
N GLU A 62 8.77 -4.61 -8.51
CA GLU A 62 9.81 -5.63 -8.33
C GLU A 62 10.81 -5.19 -7.25
N GLY A 63 11.14 -6.11 -6.37
CA GLY A 63 12.09 -5.83 -5.29
C GLY A 63 11.48 -5.18 -4.06
N TYR A 64 10.15 -5.07 -4.01
CA TYR A 64 9.44 -4.53 -2.86
C TYR A 64 8.35 -5.48 -2.39
N GLU A 65 8.15 -5.48 -1.11
CA GLU A 65 7.06 -6.19 -0.46
C GLU A 65 6.06 -5.16 0.05
N VAL A 66 4.79 -5.38 -0.21
CA VAL A 66 3.72 -4.52 0.29
C VAL A 66 2.87 -5.34 1.24
N GLU A 67 2.77 -4.87 2.46
CA GLU A 67 1.97 -5.52 3.50
C GLU A 67 0.89 -4.58 4.01
N VAL A 68 -0.18 -5.16 4.51
CA VAL A 68 -1.23 -4.41 5.20
C VAL A 68 -0.97 -4.50 6.68
N VAL A 69 -0.89 -3.36 7.33
CA VAL A 69 -0.76 -3.25 8.79
C VAL A 69 -1.91 -2.43 9.34
N LEU A 70 -2.29 -2.69 10.58
CA LEU A 70 -3.28 -1.87 11.27
C LEU A 70 -2.54 -0.77 12.03
N ALA A 71 -2.76 0.47 11.62
CA ALA A 71 -2.25 1.65 12.30
C ALA A 71 -3.43 2.38 12.92
N GLU A 72 -3.48 2.44 14.24
CA GLU A 72 -4.60 3.03 14.99
C GLU A 72 -5.96 2.40 14.62
N GLY A 73 -5.94 1.11 14.33
CA GLY A 73 -7.13 0.37 13.90
C GLY A 73 -7.51 0.53 12.43
N GLU A 74 -6.75 1.32 11.67
CA GLU A 74 -7.00 1.56 10.25
C GLU A 74 -6.04 0.74 9.38
N PRO A 75 -6.53 0.08 8.32
CA PRO A 75 -5.65 -0.60 7.37
C PRO A 75 -4.71 0.39 6.68
N THR A 76 -3.43 0.11 6.74
CA THR A 76 -2.39 0.96 6.15
C THR A 76 -1.45 0.09 5.34
N LEU A 77 -1.08 0.54 4.15
CA LEU A 77 -0.10 -0.16 3.33
C LEU A 77 1.31 0.25 3.76
N ARG A 78 2.15 -0.75 3.97
CA ARG A 78 3.56 -0.55 4.28
C ARG A 78 4.39 -1.19 3.17
N VAL A 79 5.26 -0.40 2.59
CA VAL A 79 6.17 -0.86 1.54
C VAL A 79 7.55 -1.06 2.14
N ARG A 80 8.12 -2.25 1.92
CA ARG A 80 9.49 -2.57 2.31
C ARG A 80 10.28 -3.02 1.10
N SER A 81 11.55 -2.68 1.07
CA SER A 81 12.47 -3.27 0.11
C SER A 81 12.73 -4.73 0.50
N ILE A 82 12.63 -5.64 -0.46
CA ILE A 82 12.98 -7.05 -0.26
C ILE A 82 14.47 -7.26 -0.43
N GLU A 83 15.29 -6.23 -0.44
CA GLU A 83 16.72 -6.43 -0.45
C GLU A 83 17.08 -7.33 0.71
N THR A 84 17.28 -8.56 0.33
CA THR A 84 17.71 -9.60 1.21
C THR A 84 18.98 -9.19 1.91
N GLU A 85 18.90 -9.24 3.21
CA GLU A 85 20.02 -9.16 4.08
C GLU A 85 20.95 -7.99 3.77
N ALA A 86 20.84 -6.96 4.56
CA ALA A 86 21.93 -6.01 4.63
C ALA A 86 23.22 -6.82 4.63
N PRO A 87 24.08 -6.67 3.63
CA PRO A 87 25.36 -7.31 3.66
C PRO A 87 26.03 -6.97 4.99
N SER A 88 26.72 -7.93 5.57
CA SER A 88 27.49 -7.67 6.78
C SER A 88 28.37 -6.43 6.57
N ALA A 89 28.71 -5.73 7.63
CA ALA A 89 29.54 -4.53 7.53
C ALA A 89 30.79 -4.77 6.70
N ASP A 90 31.32 -5.98 6.74
CA ASP A 90 32.50 -6.38 5.97
C ASP A 90 32.23 -6.44 4.46
N SER A 91 31.00 -6.69 4.05
CA SER A 91 30.63 -6.75 2.64
C SER A 91 30.12 -5.41 2.10
N LEU A 92 29.83 -4.45 2.95
CA LEU A 92 29.40 -3.11 2.53
C LEU A 92 30.49 -2.37 1.77
N ASP A 93 31.75 -2.61 2.11
CA ASP A 93 32.89 -2.00 1.43
C ASP A 93 33.09 -2.54 0.02
N ALA A 94 32.54 -3.71 -0.28
CA ALA A 94 32.78 -4.41 -1.52
C ALA A 94 31.57 -4.45 -2.46
N ARG A 95 30.38 -4.18 -1.99
CA ARG A 95 29.17 -4.37 -2.79
C ARG A 95 28.11 -3.31 -2.52
N ILE A 96 27.79 -2.57 -3.57
CA ILE A 96 26.58 -1.77 -3.63
C ILE A 96 25.61 -2.54 -4.50
N THR A 97 24.48 -2.93 -3.91
CA THR A 97 23.43 -3.58 -4.68
C THR A 97 22.46 -2.49 -5.14
N LEU A 98 22.55 -2.14 -6.40
CA LEU A 98 21.62 -1.21 -7.02
C LEU A 98 20.62 -1.97 -7.86
N ARG A 99 19.35 -1.76 -7.59
CA ARG A 99 18.28 -2.25 -8.45
C ARG A 99 17.86 -1.14 -9.37
N LEU A 100 18.31 -1.22 -10.61
CA LEU A 100 18.02 -0.24 -11.63
C LEU A 100 17.07 -0.83 -12.64
N PRO A 101 16.22 -0.01 -13.29
CA PRO A 101 15.52 -0.45 -14.48
C PRO A 101 16.51 -1.02 -15.48
N PRO A 102 16.14 -2.06 -16.25
CA PRO A 102 17.08 -2.70 -17.18
C PRO A 102 17.76 -1.74 -18.15
N GLU A 103 17.06 -0.73 -18.61
CA GLU A 103 17.59 0.28 -19.53
C GLU A 103 18.70 1.11 -18.88
N LEU A 104 18.49 1.52 -17.65
CA LEU A 104 19.46 2.32 -16.91
C LEU A 104 20.70 1.50 -16.54
N LYS A 105 20.49 0.23 -16.18
CA LYS A 105 21.58 -0.69 -15.90
C LYS A 105 22.48 -0.87 -17.11
N ALA A 106 21.89 -1.08 -18.30
CA ALA A 106 22.64 -1.20 -19.54
C ALA A 106 23.48 0.05 -19.83
N THR A 107 22.92 1.23 -19.62
CA THR A 107 23.61 2.50 -19.80
C THR A 107 24.81 2.62 -18.85
N LEU A 108 24.64 2.24 -17.60
CA LEU A 108 25.73 2.26 -16.62
C LEU A 108 26.81 1.25 -16.94
N GLU A 109 26.45 0.07 -17.40
CA GLU A 109 27.42 -0.96 -17.80
C GLU A 109 28.23 -0.52 -19.01
N ASP A 110 27.59 0.12 -20.00
CA ASP A 110 28.27 0.66 -21.16
C ASP A 110 29.25 1.79 -20.77
N SER A 111 28.82 2.68 -19.89
CA SER A 111 29.66 3.76 -19.42
C SER A 111 30.87 3.26 -18.64
N ALA A 112 30.67 2.24 -17.80
CA ALA A 112 31.74 1.61 -17.04
C ALA A 112 32.71 0.86 -17.97
N ARG A 113 32.19 0.20 -18.99
CA ARG A 113 32.99 -0.52 -19.97
C ARG A 113 33.88 0.41 -20.79
N ASP A 114 33.36 1.57 -21.20
CA ASP A 114 34.14 2.58 -21.93
C ASP A 114 35.32 3.10 -21.12
N ARG A 115 35.22 3.05 -19.80
CA ARG A 115 36.31 3.44 -18.90
C ARG A 115 37.22 2.27 -18.49
N GLY A 116 36.91 1.05 -18.93
CA GLY A 116 37.61 -0.14 -18.53
C GLY A 116 37.39 -0.57 -17.08
N GLU A 117 36.28 -0.12 -16.49
CA GLU A 117 35.93 -0.40 -15.09
C GLU A 117 34.65 -1.22 -15.00
N SER A 118 34.51 -1.97 -13.92
CA SER A 118 33.24 -2.61 -13.62
C SER A 118 32.23 -1.59 -13.13
N VAL A 119 30.94 -1.88 -13.26
CA VAL A 119 29.88 -1.01 -12.76
C VAL A 119 30.06 -0.69 -11.28
N ASN A 120 30.41 -1.68 -10.47
CA ASN A 120 30.64 -1.48 -9.05
C ASN A 120 31.81 -0.53 -8.79
N THR A 121 32.90 -0.68 -9.51
CA THR A 121 34.06 0.19 -9.38
C THR A 121 33.72 1.62 -9.79
N TRP A 122 32.96 1.78 -10.86
CA TRP A 122 32.54 3.09 -11.35
C TRP A 122 31.64 3.83 -10.37
N LEU A 123 30.70 3.11 -9.71
CA LEU A 123 29.80 3.69 -8.73
C LEU A 123 30.47 4.07 -7.40
N ILE A 124 31.54 3.41 -7.03
CA ILE A 124 32.28 3.63 -5.78
C ILE A 124 33.20 4.88 -5.88
N LYS A 125 33.60 5.24 -7.07
CA LYS A 125 34.47 6.41 -7.26
C LYS A 125 33.71 7.71 -7.01
#